data_a591b0df7f85971307cbd3d9a7ce88ff
#
_entry.id   a591b0df7f85971307cbd3d9a7ce88ff
#
_cell.length_a   1.000
_cell.length_b   1.000
_cell.length_c   1.000
_cell.angle_alpha   90.00
_cell.angle_beta   90.00
_cell.angle_gamma   90.00
#
_symmetry.space_group_name_H-M   'P 1'
#
loop_
_entity.id
_entity.type
_entity.pdbx_description
1 polymer ?
#
loop_
_entity_poly.entity_id
_entity_poly.type
_entity_poly.pdbx_seq_one_letter_code
_entity_poly.pdbx_strand_id
1 'polypeptide(L)'
;MNIVLAIKPKWAKLIYEGKKTVEWRKTLPRKMDLKLLRDGNPNVKVYLYETAPVKAITGFFYWGGTTCCDARNMTEDTKGLVPIKDLKAYQGERCSLNAWHIDRPTKLFKNYSIQEFNLNRPSQSWCYTNRKITTLTRYREDKNLKPIGDPE
;
A
#
# COMPACT_ATOMS: atom_id res chain seq x y z
N MET A 1 -2.12 -2.06 -14.61
CA MET A 1 -2.02 -3.06 -13.54
C MET A 1 -1.72 -2.34 -12.25
N ASN A 2 -2.52 -2.57 -11.24
CA ASN A 2 -2.33 -2.02 -9.91
C ASN A 2 -2.36 -3.14 -8.87
N ILE A 3 -2.27 -2.78 -7.61
CA ILE A 3 -2.15 -3.75 -6.53
C ILE A 3 -3.16 -3.39 -5.44
N VAL A 4 -3.74 -4.40 -4.80
CA VAL A 4 -4.54 -4.22 -3.59
C VAL A 4 -3.79 -4.92 -2.47
N LEU A 5 -3.47 -4.17 -1.43
CA LEU A 5 -2.71 -4.66 -0.29
C LEU A 5 -3.62 -4.70 0.93
N ALA A 6 -3.73 -5.86 1.56
CA ALA A 6 -4.50 -5.99 2.79
C ALA A 6 -3.62 -5.54 3.96
N ILE A 7 -4.13 -4.64 4.77
CA ILE A 7 -3.36 -4.04 5.84
C ILE A 7 -4.25 -3.73 7.04
N LYS A 8 -3.70 -3.82 8.23
CA LYS A 8 -4.46 -3.49 9.43
C LYS A 8 -4.70 -1.98 9.53
N PRO A 9 -5.86 -1.56 10.06
CA PRO A 9 -6.17 -0.14 10.15
C PRO A 9 -5.10 0.72 10.84
N LYS A 10 -4.45 0.19 11.87
CA LYS A 10 -3.43 0.97 12.56
C LYS A 10 -2.25 1.34 11.66
N TRP A 11 -1.86 0.43 10.77
CA TRP A 11 -0.76 0.70 9.85
C TRP A 11 -1.20 1.63 8.73
N ALA A 12 -2.42 1.46 8.23
CA ALA A 12 -2.97 2.35 7.20
C ALA A 12 -2.99 3.79 7.71
N LYS A 13 -3.39 4.00 8.96
CA LYS A 13 -3.42 5.33 9.55
C LYS A 13 -2.04 5.97 9.53
N LEU A 14 -1.02 5.22 9.93
CA LEU A 14 0.35 5.74 9.95
C LEU A 14 0.87 6.05 8.56
N ILE A 15 0.44 5.26 7.56
CA ILE A 15 0.79 5.51 6.17
C ILE A 15 0.17 6.83 5.71
N TYR A 16 -1.13 7.02 5.95
CA TYR A 16 -1.82 8.24 5.53
C TYR A 16 -1.29 9.48 6.24
N GLU A 17 -0.80 9.34 7.46
CA GLU A 17 -0.19 10.43 8.20
C GLU A 17 1.24 10.73 7.77
N GLY A 18 1.80 9.93 6.88
CA GLY A 18 3.16 10.12 6.43
C GLY A 18 4.22 9.63 7.39
N LYS A 19 3.82 8.96 8.47
CA LYS A 19 4.77 8.49 9.49
C LYS A 19 5.39 7.15 9.11
N LYS A 20 4.61 6.27 8.49
CA LYS A 20 5.09 4.98 8.02
C LYS A 20 5.38 5.09 6.54
N THR A 21 6.63 4.95 6.15
CA THR A 21 7.06 5.13 4.76
C THR A 21 7.51 3.85 4.10
N VAL A 22 7.48 2.73 4.82
CA VAL A 22 7.84 1.42 4.29
C VAL A 22 6.85 0.40 4.81
N GLU A 23 6.42 -0.49 3.93
CA GLU A 23 5.62 -1.64 4.30
C GLU A 23 6.44 -2.90 4.03
N TRP A 24 6.56 -3.75 5.03
CA TRP A 24 7.38 -4.95 4.93
C TRP A 24 6.58 -6.12 4.39
N ARG A 25 7.07 -6.74 3.34
CA ARG A 25 6.43 -7.91 2.74
C ARG A 25 7.45 -9.00 2.40
N LYS A 26 6.96 -10.23 2.37
CA LYS A 26 7.82 -11.37 2.04
C LYS A 26 7.95 -11.56 0.54
N THR A 27 7.02 -11.04 -0.24
CA THR A 27 6.97 -11.22 -1.69
C THR A 27 6.93 -9.89 -2.41
N LEU A 28 7.11 -9.93 -3.72
CA LEU A 28 7.13 -8.75 -4.59
C LEU A 28 6.19 -8.92 -5.77
N PRO A 29 5.60 -7.82 -6.28
CA PRO A 29 4.76 -7.89 -7.47
C PRO A 29 5.63 -8.00 -8.72
N ARG A 30 6.02 -9.20 -9.07
CA ARG A 30 7.00 -9.44 -10.12
C ARG A 30 6.49 -9.27 -11.54
N LYS A 31 5.22 -8.96 -11.74
CA LYS A 31 4.73 -8.61 -13.06
C LYS A 31 5.18 -7.23 -13.49
N MET A 32 5.69 -6.45 -12.56
CA MET A 32 6.20 -5.13 -12.86
C MET A 32 7.58 -5.25 -13.52
N ASP A 33 7.92 -4.31 -14.40
CA ASP A 33 9.25 -4.21 -14.97
C ASP A 33 10.29 -4.14 -13.85
N LEU A 34 11.38 -4.86 -13.96
CA LEU A 34 12.36 -4.98 -12.88
C LEU A 34 12.94 -3.65 -12.42
N LYS A 35 13.23 -2.77 -13.36
CA LYS A 35 13.80 -1.48 -12.99
C LYS A 35 12.79 -0.66 -12.19
N LEU A 36 11.54 -0.64 -12.65
CA LEU A 36 10.47 0.10 -11.98
C LEU A 36 10.10 -0.56 -10.65
N LEU A 37 10.21 -1.89 -10.57
CA LEU A 37 10.00 -2.60 -9.32
C LEU A 37 10.98 -2.11 -8.26
N ARG A 38 12.24 -1.98 -8.62
CA ARG A 38 13.30 -1.59 -7.70
C ARG A 38 13.32 -0.08 -7.42
N ASP A 39 13.18 0.72 -8.47
CA ASP A 39 13.41 2.16 -8.38
C ASP A 39 12.13 2.99 -8.16
N GLY A 40 10.98 2.42 -8.41
CA GLY A 40 9.70 3.12 -8.29
C GLY A 40 8.97 3.18 -9.61
N ASN A 41 7.64 3.14 -9.53
CA ASN A 41 6.78 3.19 -10.71
C ASN A 41 5.58 4.10 -10.43
N PRO A 42 5.60 5.35 -10.92
CA PRO A 42 4.54 6.30 -10.62
C PRO A 42 3.20 5.95 -11.29
N ASN A 43 3.19 4.93 -12.17
CA ASN A 43 1.96 4.50 -12.81
C ASN A 43 1.28 3.34 -12.09
N VAL A 44 1.88 2.83 -11.01
CA VAL A 44 1.30 1.73 -10.25
C VAL A 44 0.83 2.25 -8.91
N LYS A 45 -0.47 2.07 -8.65
CA LYS A 45 -1.05 2.40 -7.36
C LYS A 45 -1.19 1.13 -6.53
N VAL A 46 -0.89 1.24 -5.25
CA VAL A 46 -1.10 0.19 -4.28
C VAL A 46 -2.28 0.63 -3.42
N TYR A 47 -3.45 0.06 -3.66
CA TYR A 47 -4.65 0.38 -2.92
C TYR A 47 -4.63 -0.34 -1.58
N LEU A 48 -5.01 0.33 -0.52
CA LEU A 48 -5.01 -0.22 0.82
C LEU A 48 -6.39 -0.73 1.18
N TYR A 49 -6.50 -2.05 1.34
CA TYR A 49 -7.70 -2.66 1.87
C TYR A 49 -7.47 -2.80 3.37
N GLU A 50 -8.18 -2.00 4.16
CA GLU A 50 -8.08 -2.09 5.60
C GLU A 50 -8.90 -3.28 6.09
N THR A 51 -8.26 -4.15 6.84
CA THR A 51 -8.93 -5.34 7.37
C THR A 51 -9.94 -4.96 8.46
N ALA A 52 -10.63 -5.96 9.02
CA ALA A 52 -11.64 -5.71 10.03
C ALA A 52 -11.13 -4.77 11.12
N PRO A 53 -11.95 -3.85 11.61
CA PRO A 53 -13.39 -3.75 11.35
C PRO A 53 -13.77 -2.93 10.12
N VAL A 54 -12.82 -2.28 9.45
CA VAL A 54 -13.11 -1.38 8.34
C VAL A 54 -13.62 -2.14 7.10
N LYS A 55 -12.90 -3.18 6.70
CA LYS A 55 -13.26 -4.04 5.55
C LYS A 55 -13.55 -3.27 4.27
N ALA A 56 -12.69 -2.34 3.93
CA ALA A 56 -12.87 -1.51 2.74
C ALA A 56 -11.54 -0.99 2.21
N ILE A 57 -11.54 -0.60 0.94
CA ILE A 57 -10.41 0.09 0.34
C ILE A 57 -10.57 1.56 0.65
N THR A 58 -9.58 2.13 1.35
CA THR A 58 -9.68 3.47 1.90
C THR A 58 -8.76 4.48 1.23
N GLY A 59 -7.79 4.04 0.47
CA GLY A 59 -6.83 4.93 -0.18
C GLY A 59 -5.78 4.15 -0.92
N PHE A 60 -4.67 4.79 -1.22
CA PHE A 60 -3.59 4.16 -1.98
C PHE A 60 -2.28 4.91 -1.78
N PHE A 61 -1.19 4.30 -2.22
CA PHE A 61 0.06 5.00 -2.42
C PHE A 61 0.62 4.58 -3.77
N TYR A 62 1.61 5.31 -4.27
CA TYR A 62 2.29 4.95 -5.51
C TYR A 62 3.49 4.07 -5.18
N TRP A 63 3.80 3.16 -6.08
CA TRP A 63 4.92 2.25 -5.89
C TRP A 63 6.24 3.01 -5.87
N GLY A 64 6.89 3.10 -4.73
CA GLY A 64 8.12 3.86 -4.55
C GLY A 64 9.40 3.04 -4.69
N GLY A 65 9.27 1.80 -5.12
CA GLY A 65 10.44 0.91 -5.24
C GLY A 65 10.53 -0.04 -4.06
N THR A 66 11.61 -0.80 -4.03
CA THR A 66 11.82 -1.79 -2.97
C THR A 66 13.29 -1.96 -2.66
N THR A 67 13.58 -2.31 -1.41
CA THR A 67 14.91 -2.72 -0.99
C THR A 67 14.79 -3.97 -0.15
N CYS A 68 15.83 -4.80 -0.17
CA CYS A 68 15.88 -5.99 0.68
C CYS A 68 16.62 -5.64 1.96
N CYS A 69 16.09 -6.07 3.07
CA CYS A 69 16.73 -5.86 4.36
C CYS A 69 16.63 -7.11 5.21
N ASP A 70 17.65 -7.36 5.99
CA ASP A 70 17.66 -8.48 6.92
C ASP A 70 17.38 -7.92 8.31
N ALA A 71 16.20 -8.23 8.86
CA ALA A 71 15.80 -7.72 10.16
C ALA A 71 16.74 -8.13 11.29
N ARG A 72 17.48 -9.22 11.10
CA ARG A 72 18.44 -9.67 12.13
C ARG A 72 19.56 -8.66 12.35
N ASN A 73 19.82 -7.81 11.34
CA ASN A 73 20.85 -6.79 11.43
C ASN A 73 20.29 -5.42 11.84
N MET A 74 19.01 -5.34 12.14
CA MET A 74 18.37 -4.09 12.50
C MET A 74 18.18 -4.00 14.00
N THR A 75 18.33 -2.78 14.55
CA THR A 75 18.07 -2.53 15.97
C THR A 75 16.70 -1.89 16.17
N GLU A 76 16.20 -1.20 15.15
CA GLU A 76 14.87 -0.61 15.17
C GLU A 76 14.39 -0.38 13.74
N ASP A 77 13.10 -0.22 13.56
CA ASP A 77 12.49 0.04 12.26
C ASP A 77 11.90 1.45 12.27
N THR A 78 12.69 2.43 11.84
CA THR A 78 12.27 3.84 11.88
C THR A 78 11.34 4.21 10.73
N LYS A 79 11.33 3.43 9.65
CA LYS A 79 10.50 3.73 8.49
C LYS A 79 9.20 2.95 8.46
N GLY A 80 9.24 1.71 8.87
CA GLY A 80 8.05 0.86 8.89
C GLY A 80 7.32 0.90 10.23
N LEU A 81 8.01 1.34 11.28
CA LEU A 81 7.47 1.49 12.62
C LEU A 81 7.01 0.17 13.25
N VAL A 82 7.51 -0.93 12.79
CA VAL A 82 7.20 -2.24 13.36
C VAL A 82 8.17 -2.50 14.51
N PRO A 83 7.68 -2.93 15.68
CA PRO A 83 8.60 -3.29 16.76
C PRO A 83 9.59 -4.32 16.25
N ILE A 84 10.87 -4.11 16.50
CA ILE A 84 11.90 -4.95 15.90
C ILE A 84 11.74 -6.43 16.24
N LYS A 85 11.23 -6.72 17.41
CA LYS A 85 10.96 -8.09 17.80
C LYS A 85 9.94 -8.74 16.87
N ASP A 86 8.91 -7.98 16.52
CA ASP A 86 7.84 -8.48 15.65
C ASP A 86 8.34 -8.61 14.22
N LEU A 87 9.17 -7.67 13.78
CA LEU A 87 9.74 -7.72 12.43
C LEU A 87 10.64 -8.93 12.26
N LYS A 88 11.46 -9.22 13.25
CA LYS A 88 12.32 -10.40 13.22
C LYS A 88 11.52 -11.69 13.22
N ALA A 89 10.43 -11.72 14.00
CA ALA A 89 9.54 -12.87 14.01
C ALA A 89 8.85 -13.05 12.68
N TYR A 90 8.44 -11.94 12.05
CA TYR A 90 7.81 -11.98 10.74
C TYR A 90 8.77 -12.51 9.67
N GLN A 91 10.02 -12.08 9.71
CA GLN A 91 11.02 -12.59 8.78
C GLN A 91 11.27 -14.08 8.98
N GLY A 92 11.32 -14.52 10.23
CA GLY A 92 11.57 -15.91 10.54
C GLY A 92 12.89 -16.39 9.97
N GLU A 93 12.86 -17.51 9.25
CA GLU A 93 14.07 -18.11 8.71
C GLU A 93 14.40 -17.61 7.31
N ARG A 94 13.66 -16.65 6.77
CA ARG A 94 13.97 -16.09 5.47
C ARG A 94 15.27 -15.28 5.56
N CYS A 95 15.99 -15.19 4.45
CA CYS A 95 17.22 -14.41 4.41
C CYS A 95 16.98 -12.91 4.54
N SER A 96 15.82 -12.43 4.12
CA SER A 96 15.51 -11.00 4.12
C SER A 96 14.02 -10.77 3.95
N LEU A 97 13.63 -9.52 4.13
CA LEU A 97 12.29 -9.03 3.83
C LEU A 97 12.39 -7.94 2.76
N ASN A 98 11.28 -7.70 2.09
CA ASN A 98 11.21 -6.64 1.09
C ASN A 98 10.53 -5.42 1.69
N ALA A 99 11.21 -4.28 1.63
CA ALA A 99 10.65 -3.01 2.04
C ALA A 99 9.95 -2.41 0.82
N TRP A 100 8.65 -2.32 0.84
CA TRP A 100 7.88 -1.63 -0.19
C TRP A 100 7.86 -0.15 0.17
N HIS A 101 8.50 0.68 -0.65
CA HIS A 101 8.56 2.11 -0.39
C HIS A 101 7.24 2.79 -0.75
N ILE A 102 6.75 3.60 0.17
CA ILE A 102 5.45 4.25 0.05
C ILE A 102 5.67 5.65 -0.49
N ASP A 103 5.14 5.91 -1.70
CA ASP A 103 5.25 7.21 -2.33
C ASP A 103 3.88 7.86 -2.41
N ARG A 104 3.78 9.11 -1.95
CA ARG A 104 2.57 9.93 -2.04
C ARG A 104 1.31 9.22 -1.57
N PRO A 105 1.25 8.79 -0.31
CA PRO A 105 0.05 8.13 0.22
C PRO A 105 -1.14 9.07 0.17
N THR A 106 -2.27 8.56 -0.26
CA THR A 106 -3.48 9.36 -0.48
C THR A 106 -4.70 8.64 0.06
N LYS A 107 -5.39 9.26 0.99
CA LYS A 107 -6.64 8.71 1.50
C LYS A 107 -7.78 9.20 0.61
N LEU A 108 -8.67 8.28 0.23
CA LEU A 108 -9.84 8.64 -0.57
C LEU A 108 -10.94 9.20 0.33
N PHE A 109 -11.87 9.94 -0.28
CA PHE A 109 -12.94 10.53 0.50
C PHE A 109 -14.05 9.59 0.81
N LYS A 110 -14.16 8.52 0.10
CA LYS A 110 -15.10 7.47 0.45
C LYS A 110 -14.38 6.14 0.37
N ASN A 111 -14.93 5.16 1.06
CA ASN A 111 -14.42 3.81 1.03
C ASN A 111 -15.02 3.06 -0.15
N TYR A 112 -14.28 2.13 -0.71
CA TYR A 112 -14.74 1.29 -1.79
C TYR A 112 -14.74 -0.15 -1.33
N SER A 113 -15.69 -0.93 -1.81
CA SER A 113 -15.71 -2.35 -1.50
C SER A 113 -14.72 -3.08 -2.41
N ILE A 114 -14.32 -4.28 -2.02
CA ILE A 114 -13.44 -5.06 -2.89
C ILE A 114 -14.17 -5.48 -4.16
N GLN A 115 -15.49 -5.60 -4.13
CA GLN A 115 -16.27 -5.94 -5.32
C GLN A 115 -16.16 -4.85 -6.37
N GLU A 116 -16.04 -3.60 -5.95
CA GLU A 116 -15.84 -2.49 -6.88
C GLU A 116 -14.46 -2.55 -7.53
N PHE A 117 -13.56 -3.37 -7.00
CA PHE A 117 -12.26 -3.61 -7.59
C PHE A 117 -12.22 -4.95 -8.33
N ASN A 118 -13.39 -5.53 -8.60
CA ASN A 118 -13.54 -6.80 -9.30
C ASN A 118 -12.90 -7.97 -8.55
N LEU A 119 -12.92 -7.92 -7.25
CA LEU A 119 -12.41 -8.97 -6.40
C LEU A 119 -13.57 -9.59 -5.63
N ASN A 120 -13.55 -10.92 -5.50
CA ASN A 120 -14.62 -11.63 -4.81
C ASN A 120 -14.44 -11.61 -3.29
N ARG A 121 -13.21 -11.55 -2.85
CA ARG A 121 -12.86 -11.56 -1.42
C ARG A 121 -11.52 -10.89 -1.23
N PRO A 122 -11.22 -10.42 -0.01
CA PRO A 122 -9.93 -9.82 0.26
C PRO A 122 -8.81 -10.86 0.12
N SER A 123 -7.67 -10.42 -0.35
CA SER A 123 -6.47 -11.23 -0.34
C SER A 123 -5.96 -11.31 1.10
N GLN A 124 -5.23 -12.36 1.43
CA GLN A 124 -4.60 -12.46 2.74
C GLN A 124 -3.37 -11.57 2.84
N SER A 125 -2.81 -11.15 1.73
CA SER A 125 -1.64 -10.28 1.70
C SER A 125 -1.86 -9.20 0.65
N TRP A 126 -1.63 -9.53 -0.62
CA TRP A 126 -1.85 -8.58 -1.71
C TRP A 126 -2.20 -9.34 -2.98
N CYS A 127 -2.80 -8.62 -3.94
CA CYS A 127 -3.12 -9.19 -5.25
C CYS A 127 -3.11 -8.08 -6.29
N TYR A 128 -3.14 -8.48 -7.57
CA TYR A 128 -3.23 -7.52 -8.67
C TYR A 128 -4.68 -7.11 -8.91
N THR A 129 -4.85 -5.91 -9.43
CA THR A 129 -6.15 -5.42 -9.87
C THR A 129 -5.95 -4.53 -11.09
N ASN A 130 -6.97 -4.48 -11.95
CA ASN A 130 -6.96 -3.55 -13.08
C ASN A 130 -7.78 -2.30 -12.78
N ARG A 131 -8.39 -2.22 -11.60
CA ARG A 131 -9.19 -1.07 -11.22
C ARG A 131 -8.28 0.11 -10.91
N LYS A 132 -8.74 1.31 -11.22
CA LYS A 132 -8.02 2.54 -10.94
C LYS A 132 -9.01 3.61 -10.52
N ILE A 133 -8.73 4.25 -9.40
CA ILE A 133 -9.50 5.40 -8.92
C ILE A 133 -8.71 6.64 -9.31
N THR A 134 -9.34 7.56 -10.00
CA THR A 134 -8.65 8.74 -10.48
C THR A 134 -8.63 9.85 -9.44
N THR A 135 -7.69 10.75 -9.58
CA THR A 135 -7.61 11.91 -8.70
C THR A 135 -8.83 12.80 -8.87
N LEU A 136 -9.37 12.84 -10.08
CA LEU A 136 -10.56 13.60 -10.33
C LEU A 136 -11.73 13.10 -9.49
N THR A 137 -11.92 11.81 -9.45
CA THR A 137 -12.97 11.22 -8.65
C THR A 137 -12.77 11.57 -7.18
N ARG A 138 -11.56 11.44 -6.68
CA ARG A 138 -11.25 11.77 -5.31
C ARG A 138 -11.58 13.23 -5.00
N TYR A 139 -11.19 14.12 -5.90
CA TYR A 139 -11.38 15.53 -5.68
C TYR A 139 -12.85 15.89 -5.59
N ARG A 140 -13.66 15.33 -6.48
CA ARG A 140 -15.08 15.57 -6.46
C ARG A 140 -15.71 15.09 -5.15
N GLU A 141 -15.32 13.94 -4.71
CA GLU A 141 -15.87 13.40 -3.49
C GLU A 141 -15.48 14.24 -2.30
N ASP A 142 -14.28 14.80 -2.33
CA ASP A 142 -13.79 15.59 -1.25
C ASP A 142 -14.58 16.87 -1.16
N LYS A 143 -14.73 17.55 -2.23
CA LYS A 143 -15.42 18.81 -2.22
C LYS A 143 -16.91 18.59 -2.17
N ASN A 144 -17.23 17.35 -2.39
CA ASN A 144 -18.63 17.03 -2.30
C ASN A 144 -19.35 17.82 -3.26
N LEU A 145 -18.79 17.94 -4.32
CA LEU A 145 -19.44 18.54 -5.21
C LEU A 145 -18.89 19.39 -6.10
N LYS A 146 -17.90 19.82 -5.96
CA LYS A 146 -17.44 20.65 -6.89
C LYS A 146 -16.83 19.82 -7.86
N PRO A 147 -17.33 19.64 -8.98
CA PRO A 147 -16.84 18.81 -10.00
C PRO A 147 -15.74 19.54 -10.58
N ILE A 148 -14.73 19.72 -10.00
CA ILE A 148 -13.75 20.44 -10.46
C ILE A 148 -12.95 19.69 -11.29
N GLY A 149 -12.49 20.11 -12.23
CA GLY A 149 -11.73 19.50 -13.11
C GLY A 149 -10.47 19.15 -12.56
N ASP A 150 -10.32 18.37 -11.77
CA ASP A 150 -9.07 17.97 -11.29
C ASP A 150 -8.54 17.08 -12.30
N PRO A 151 -7.53 17.38 -12.88
CA PRO A 151 -7.01 16.70 -13.94
C PRO A 151 -6.35 15.51 -13.50
N GLU A 152 -6.30 15.04 -12.61
CA GLU A 152 -5.72 13.84 -12.43
C GLU A 152 -4.34 13.75 -12.83
#